data_a1714418a33e182b73ee8525555eb635
#
_entry.id   a1714418a33e182b73ee8525555eb635
#
_cell.length_a   1.000
_cell.length_b   1.000
_cell.length_c   1.000
_cell.angle_alpha   90.00
_cell.angle_beta   90.00
_cell.angle_gamma   90.00
#
_symmetry.space_group_name_H-M   'P 1'
#
loop_
_entity.id
_entity.type
_entity.pdbx_description
1 polymer ?
#
loop_
_entity_poly.entity_id
_entity_poly.type
_entity_poly.pdbx_seq_one_letter_code
_entity_poly.pdbx_strand_id
1 'polypeptide(L)'
;MSKPKLKPRKQVAALAVRNDAVGRVRVMLMTSRETKRLVVPKGWPMKDRADHSAAETEAKQEAGVVGRVHRKPIGSYDYWKRLADHFVFCRVKVFLLEFERQLATWKERDQRQIEWFEIEDAADLVDEPGMSAIIRELAKRLKSPS
;
A
#
# COMPACT_ATOMS: atom_id res chain seq x y z
N MET A 1 2.34 21.74 31.67
CA MET A 1 3.35 20.92 30.94
C MET A 1 2.75 20.32 29.68
N SER A 2 3.41 20.54 28.57
CA SER A 2 2.97 19.91 27.32
C SER A 2 3.34 18.42 27.34
N LYS A 3 2.42 17.57 26.86
CA LYS A 3 2.72 16.17 26.67
C LYS A 3 3.76 16.02 25.56
N PRO A 4 4.74 15.13 25.71
CA PRO A 4 5.68 14.89 24.62
C PRO A 4 4.90 14.40 23.38
N LYS A 5 5.24 14.97 22.22
CA LYS A 5 4.64 14.54 20.97
C LYS A 5 5.18 13.16 20.61
N LEU A 6 4.30 12.25 20.27
CA LEU A 6 4.72 10.95 19.74
C LEU A 6 5.40 11.17 18.39
N LYS A 7 6.61 10.62 18.25
CA LYS A 7 7.29 10.59 16.97
C LYS A 7 6.92 9.31 16.26
N PRO A 8 6.17 9.38 15.16
CA PRO A 8 5.81 8.16 14.44
C PRO A 8 7.04 7.52 13.80
N ARG A 9 7.06 6.21 13.80
CA ARG A 9 8.04 5.47 13.04
C ARG A 9 7.57 5.41 11.58
N LYS A 10 8.50 5.64 10.67
CA LYS A 10 8.17 5.70 9.24
C LYS A 10 8.02 4.32 8.64
N GLN A 11 6.99 4.17 7.82
CA GLN A 11 6.82 3.03 6.93
C GLN A 11 6.56 3.53 5.52
N VAL A 12 6.72 2.64 4.54
CA VAL A 12 6.44 2.92 3.14
C VAL A 12 5.49 1.85 2.60
N ALA A 13 4.58 2.26 1.73
CA ALA A 13 3.60 1.37 1.12
C ALA A 13 3.50 1.63 -0.37
N ALA A 14 3.18 0.58 -1.12
CA ALA A 14 2.93 0.67 -2.55
C ALA A 14 1.45 0.43 -2.83
N LEU A 15 0.81 1.38 -3.48
CA LEU A 15 -0.56 1.24 -3.97
C LEU A 15 -0.49 0.91 -5.45
N ALA A 16 -0.65 -0.37 -5.79
CA ALA A 16 -0.55 -0.84 -7.17
C ALA A 16 -1.88 -0.66 -7.89
N VAL A 17 -1.83 -0.03 -9.05
CA VAL A 17 -3.01 0.23 -9.89
C VAL A 17 -2.75 -0.24 -11.30
N ARG A 18 -3.82 -0.63 -11.98
CA ARG A 18 -3.78 -0.94 -13.42
C ARG A 18 -5.16 -0.68 -14.02
N ASN A 19 -5.20 -0.51 -15.34
CA ASN A 19 -6.46 -0.46 -16.08
C ASN A 19 -6.84 -1.87 -16.51
N ASP A 20 -8.13 -2.20 -16.39
CA ASP A 20 -8.63 -3.48 -16.92
C ASP A 20 -8.96 -3.33 -18.41
N ALA A 21 -9.52 -4.41 -19.00
CA ALA A 21 -9.80 -4.46 -20.43
C ALA A 21 -10.78 -3.39 -20.91
N VAL A 22 -11.64 -2.87 -20.02
CA VAL A 22 -12.60 -1.81 -20.37
C VAL A 22 -12.15 -0.42 -19.88
N GLY A 23 -10.90 -0.30 -19.46
CA GLY A 23 -10.31 0.97 -19.04
C GLY A 23 -10.63 1.41 -17.62
N ARG A 24 -11.22 0.56 -16.81
CA ARG A 24 -11.48 0.87 -15.40
C ARG A 24 -10.23 0.64 -14.56
N VAL A 25 -10.02 1.53 -13.58
CA VAL A 25 -8.87 1.41 -12.70
C VAL A 25 -9.14 0.34 -11.63
N ARG A 26 -8.19 -0.59 -11.53
CA ARG A 26 -8.20 -1.64 -10.51
C ARG A 26 -7.05 -1.44 -9.54
N VAL A 27 -7.29 -1.75 -8.28
CA VAL A 27 -6.32 -1.63 -7.19
C VAL A 27 -6.05 -3.02 -6.63
N MET A 28 -4.77 -3.33 -6.41
CA MET A 28 -4.38 -4.62 -5.85
C MET A 28 -4.45 -4.56 -4.32
N LEU A 29 -5.17 -5.50 -3.74
CA LEU A 29 -5.13 -5.76 -2.30
C LEU A 29 -4.65 -7.20 -2.09
N MET A 30 -4.07 -7.44 -0.93
CA MET A 30 -3.59 -8.78 -0.57
C MET A 30 -4.02 -9.10 0.86
N THR A 31 -4.08 -10.39 1.18
CA THR A 31 -4.39 -10.80 2.54
C THR A 31 -3.17 -10.62 3.44
N SER A 32 -3.39 -10.16 4.67
CA SER A 32 -2.35 -10.13 5.69
C SER A 32 -2.04 -11.59 6.10
N ARG A 33 -0.79 -11.83 6.52
CA ARG A 33 -0.34 -13.21 6.77
C ARG A 33 -1.08 -13.92 7.89
N GLU A 34 -1.38 -13.20 8.97
CA GLU A 34 -1.96 -13.82 10.16
C GLU A 34 -3.48 -13.68 10.24
N THR A 35 -4.00 -12.50 9.95
CA THR A 35 -5.42 -12.19 10.17
C THR A 35 -6.25 -12.26 8.90
N LYS A 36 -5.63 -12.41 7.75
CA LYS A 36 -6.28 -12.45 6.42
C LYS A 36 -7.12 -11.21 6.13
N ARG A 37 -6.75 -10.08 6.70
CA ARG A 37 -7.36 -8.80 6.35
C ARG A 37 -6.80 -8.32 5.01
N LEU A 38 -7.57 -7.49 4.31
CA LEU A 38 -7.11 -6.96 3.03
C LEU A 38 -6.25 -5.71 3.27
N VAL A 39 -5.03 -5.76 2.77
CA VAL A 39 -4.02 -4.73 2.99
C VAL A 39 -3.25 -4.48 1.69
N VAL A 40 -2.41 -3.43 1.71
CA VAL A 40 -1.46 -3.17 0.63
C VAL A 40 -0.04 -3.53 1.07
N PRO A 41 0.88 -3.80 0.13
CA PRO A 41 2.27 -4.04 0.49
C PRO A 41 2.86 -2.84 1.22
N LYS A 42 3.52 -3.11 2.35
CA LYS A 42 4.22 -2.06 3.10
C LYS A 42 5.32 -2.66 3.98
N GLY A 43 6.25 -1.82 4.36
CA GLY A 43 7.34 -2.22 5.22
C GLY A 43 8.13 -1.03 5.74
N TRP A 44 9.24 -1.32 6.37
CA TRP A 44 10.14 -0.31 6.92
C TRP A 44 10.99 0.31 5.83
N PRO A 45 11.46 1.56 6.00
CA PRO A 45 12.41 2.14 5.07
C PRO A 45 13.66 1.26 4.97
N MET A 46 14.26 1.24 3.81
CA MET A 46 15.45 0.44 3.55
C MET A 46 16.67 1.32 3.50
N LYS A 47 17.76 0.86 4.15
CA LYS A 47 19.02 1.54 4.15
C LYS A 47 19.52 1.66 2.71
N ASP A 48 20.06 2.85 2.38
CA ASP A 48 20.63 3.14 1.07
C ASP A 48 19.63 3.11 -0.09
N ARG A 49 18.34 3.22 0.21
CA ARG A 49 17.28 3.31 -0.81
C ARG A 49 16.35 4.47 -0.51
N ALA A 50 15.91 5.13 -1.58
CA ALA A 50 14.84 6.12 -1.48
C ALA A 50 13.54 5.43 -1.06
N ASP A 51 12.63 6.17 -0.45
CA ASP A 51 11.37 5.62 0.05
C ASP A 51 10.52 4.98 -1.05
N HIS A 52 10.45 5.61 -2.23
CA HIS A 52 9.70 5.02 -3.34
C HIS A 52 10.31 3.69 -3.80
N SER A 53 11.63 3.57 -3.79
CA SER A 53 12.30 2.32 -4.13
C SER A 53 12.05 1.23 -3.10
N ALA A 54 11.99 1.60 -1.82
CA ALA A 54 11.65 0.65 -0.77
C ALA A 54 10.22 0.16 -0.93
N ALA A 55 9.27 1.05 -1.26
CA ALA A 55 7.89 0.66 -1.52
C ALA A 55 7.78 -0.30 -2.72
N GLU A 56 8.52 -0.01 -3.78
CA GLU A 56 8.59 -0.89 -4.95
C GLU A 56 9.09 -2.29 -4.57
N THR A 57 10.11 -2.35 -3.73
CA THR A 57 10.67 -3.62 -3.25
C THR A 57 9.63 -4.40 -2.43
N GLU A 58 8.86 -3.72 -1.57
CA GLU A 58 7.81 -4.38 -0.79
C GLU A 58 6.74 -4.98 -1.69
N ALA A 59 6.30 -4.26 -2.74
CA ALA A 59 5.32 -4.78 -3.68
C ALA A 59 5.84 -6.06 -4.37
N LYS A 60 7.10 -6.06 -4.73
CA LYS A 60 7.72 -7.22 -5.39
C LYS A 60 7.83 -8.41 -4.44
N GLN A 61 8.29 -8.19 -3.21
CA GLN A 61 8.51 -9.27 -2.25
C GLN A 61 7.21 -9.84 -1.68
N GLU A 62 6.23 -8.99 -1.42
CA GLU A 62 4.99 -9.41 -0.77
C GLU A 62 3.93 -9.87 -1.76
N ALA A 63 3.86 -9.26 -2.94
CA ALA A 63 2.79 -9.51 -3.91
C ALA A 63 3.27 -9.93 -5.30
N GLY A 64 4.58 -9.95 -5.55
CA GLY A 64 5.11 -10.30 -6.87
C GLY A 64 4.75 -9.30 -7.96
N VAL A 65 4.42 -8.07 -7.57
CA VAL A 65 4.03 -7.02 -8.51
C VAL A 65 5.24 -6.18 -8.88
N VAL A 66 5.43 -6.00 -10.18
CA VAL A 66 6.48 -5.16 -10.76
C VAL A 66 5.80 -4.06 -11.56
N GLY A 67 6.28 -2.84 -11.41
CA GLY A 67 5.73 -1.71 -12.13
C GLY A 67 6.54 -0.45 -11.94
N ARG A 68 5.99 0.66 -12.43
CA ARG A 68 6.62 1.96 -12.31
C ARG A 68 6.10 2.66 -11.06
N VAL A 69 6.99 2.85 -10.08
CA VAL A 69 6.64 3.55 -8.84
C VAL A 69 6.85 5.05 -9.03
N HIS A 70 5.91 5.85 -8.54
CA HIS A 70 6.04 7.31 -8.55
C HIS A 70 6.96 7.75 -7.42
N ARG A 71 7.81 8.75 -7.69
CA ARG A 71 8.79 9.23 -6.71
C ARG A 71 8.16 10.01 -5.56
N LYS A 72 7.06 10.71 -5.83
CA LYS A 72 6.36 11.48 -4.81
C LYS A 72 5.22 10.65 -4.23
N PRO A 73 5.06 10.64 -2.90
CA PRO A 73 3.92 9.92 -2.32
C PRO A 73 2.60 10.57 -2.71
N ILE A 74 1.57 9.75 -2.86
CA ILE A 74 0.21 10.25 -3.11
C ILE A 74 -0.50 10.64 -1.81
N GLY A 75 0.04 10.25 -0.67
CA GLY A 75 -0.51 10.58 0.63
C GLY A 75 0.23 9.86 1.73
N SER A 76 -0.20 10.11 2.94
CA SER A 76 0.31 9.43 4.12
C SER A 76 -0.82 9.25 5.13
N TYR A 77 -0.66 8.27 6.01
CA TYR A 77 -1.62 8.05 7.09
C TYR A 77 -0.90 7.47 8.30
N ASP A 78 -1.52 7.62 9.46
CA ASP A 78 -0.98 7.12 10.71
C ASP A 78 -1.80 5.93 11.19
N TYR A 79 -1.15 4.99 11.84
CA TYR A 79 -1.83 3.86 12.48
C TYR A 79 -0.95 3.27 13.57
N TRP A 80 -1.58 2.50 14.45
CA TRP A 80 -0.88 1.75 15.49
C TRP A 80 -0.60 0.33 14.99
N LYS A 81 0.68 0.04 14.77
CA LYS A 81 1.10 -1.30 14.36
C LYS A 81 1.17 -2.20 15.58
N ARG A 82 0.48 -3.32 15.51
CA ARG A 82 0.51 -4.32 16.58
C ARG A 82 1.76 -5.19 16.45
N LEU A 83 2.56 -5.24 17.51
CA LEU A 83 3.67 -6.18 17.64
C LEU A 83 3.30 -7.24 18.70
N ALA A 84 4.19 -8.20 18.94
CA ALA A 84 3.88 -9.33 19.82
C ALA A 84 3.44 -8.90 21.23
N ASP A 85 4.09 -7.87 21.79
CA ASP A 85 3.89 -7.45 23.16
C ASP A 85 3.58 -5.96 23.34
N HIS A 86 3.52 -5.19 22.25
CA HIS A 86 3.23 -3.75 22.33
C HIS A 86 2.81 -3.21 20.95
N PHE A 87 2.40 -1.94 20.95
CA PHE A 87 2.03 -1.21 19.73
C PHE A 87 3.09 -0.17 19.41
N VAL A 88 3.29 0.05 18.12
CA VAL A 88 4.19 1.10 17.62
C VAL A 88 3.39 2.07 16.76
N PHE A 89 3.50 3.37 17.03
CA PHE A 89 2.84 4.39 16.23
C PHE A 89 3.62 4.60 14.95
N CYS A 90 2.97 4.42 13.79
CA CYS A 90 3.59 4.47 12.49
C CYS A 90 2.94 5.51 11.59
N ARG A 91 3.75 6.15 10.77
CA ARG A 91 3.29 6.99 9.66
C ARG A 91 3.74 6.37 8.37
N VAL A 92 2.78 6.07 7.51
CA VAL A 92 3.00 5.37 6.24
C VAL A 92 2.96 6.37 5.10
N LYS A 93 4.04 6.46 4.32
CA LYS A 93 4.04 7.17 3.05
C LYS A 93 3.59 6.20 1.97
N VAL A 94 2.59 6.58 1.20
CA VAL A 94 2.00 5.72 0.18
C VAL A 94 2.44 6.19 -1.20
N PHE A 95 3.03 5.29 -1.96
CA PHE A 95 3.51 5.56 -3.32
C PHE A 95 2.67 4.82 -4.34
N LEU A 96 2.23 5.53 -5.36
CA LEU A 96 1.49 4.91 -6.46
C LEU A 96 2.43 4.08 -7.31
N LEU A 97 2.01 2.88 -7.66
CA LEU A 97 2.77 1.99 -8.53
C LEU A 97 1.90 1.58 -9.71
N GLU A 98 2.32 1.94 -10.92
CA GLU A 98 1.61 1.56 -12.15
C GLU A 98 2.06 0.18 -12.56
N PHE A 99 1.15 -0.78 -12.48
CA PHE A 99 1.43 -2.19 -12.73
C PHE A 99 1.94 -2.44 -14.14
N GLU A 100 3.01 -3.21 -14.25
CA GLU A 100 3.54 -3.66 -15.53
C GLU A 100 3.43 -5.16 -15.71
N ARG A 101 3.78 -5.95 -14.68
CA ARG A 101 3.70 -7.40 -14.79
C ARG A 101 3.62 -8.08 -13.44
N GLN A 102 3.08 -9.29 -13.45
CA GLN A 102 3.04 -10.18 -12.30
C GLN A 102 4.15 -11.20 -12.43
N LEU A 103 4.97 -11.35 -11.38
CA LEU A 103 5.99 -12.39 -11.36
C LEU A 103 5.33 -13.77 -11.19
N ALA A 104 5.98 -14.82 -11.71
CA ALA A 104 5.53 -16.19 -11.52
C ALA A 104 5.84 -16.68 -10.09
N THR A 105 6.95 -16.22 -9.53
CA THR A 105 7.38 -16.57 -8.17
C THR A 105 7.90 -15.32 -7.45
N TRP A 106 7.66 -15.24 -6.15
CA TRP A 106 8.17 -14.15 -5.31
C TRP A 106 8.25 -14.62 -3.86
N LYS A 107 8.92 -13.84 -3.03
CA LYS A 107 9.30 -14.24 -1.66
C LYS A 107 8.12 -14.72 -0.81
N GLU A 108 6.99 -14.00 -0.80
CA GLU A 108 5.86 -14.33 0.07
C GLU A 108 4.66 -14.94 -0.68
N ARG A 109 4.92 -15.50 -1.86
CA ARG A 109 3.86 -16.04 -2.73
C ARG A 109 2.88 -16.97 -2.03
N ASP A 110 3.39 -17.89 -1.22
CA ASP A 110 2.55 -18.89 -0.58
C ASP A 110 1.92 -18.40 0.74
N GLN A 111 2.24 -17.17 1.16
CA GLN A 111 1.77 -16.62 2.43
C GLN A 111 0.58 -15.68 2.29
N ARG A 112 0.29 -15.23 1.09
CA ARG A 112 -0.74 -14.23 0.84
C ARG A 112 -1.50 -14.54 -0.44
N GLN A 113 -2.77 -14.14 -0.48
CA GLN A 113 -3.55 -14.15 -1.71
C GLN A 113 -3.68 -12.71 -2.19
N ILE A 114 -3.53 -12.50 -3.48
CA ILE A 114 -3.66 -11.17 -4.08
C ILE A 114 -4.86 -11.13 -5.01
N GLU A 115 -5.52 -9.98 -5.05
CA GLU A 115 -6.70 -9.80 -5.88
C GLU A 115 -6.80 -8.34 -6.32
N TRP A 116 -7.33 -8.14 -7.52
CA TRP A 116 -7.51 -6.81 -8.10
C TRP A 116 -8.97 -6.43 -8.02
N PHE A 117 -9.25 -5.29 -7.38
CA PHE A 117 -10.60 -4.80 -7.14
C PHE A 117 -10.83 -3.49 -7.90
N GLU A 118 -12.07 -3.22 -8.25
CA GLU A 118 -12.43 -1.88 -8.68
C GLU A 118 -12.04 -0.91 -7.56
N ILE A 119 -11.61 0.29 -7.92
CA ILE A 119 -11.01 1.21 -6.97
C ILE A 119 -11.96 1.56 -5.80
N GLU A 120 -13.26 1.67 -6.08
CA GLU A 120 -14.24 1.98 -5.04
C GLU A 120 -14.43 0.82 -4.08
N ASP A 121 -14.43 -0.40 -4.60
CA ASP A 121 -14.50 -1.61 -3.78
C ASP A 121 -13.24 -1.76 -2.92
N ALA A 122 -12.08 -1.47 -3.50
CA ALA A 122 -10.82 -1.50 -2.75
C ALA A 122 -10.86 -0.53 -1.56
N ALA A 123 -11.41 0.67 -1.76
CA ALA A 123 -11.54 1.65 -0.69
C ALA A 123 -12.43 1.14 0.44
N ASP A 124 -13.50 0.41 0.10
CA ASP A 124 -14.40 -0.16 1.10
C ASP A 124 -13.79 -1.36 1.84
N LEU A 125 -12.99 -2.16 1.14
CA LEU A 125 -12.50 -3.43 1.64
C LEU A 125 -11.17 -3.36 2.38
N VAL A 126 -10.33 -2.37 2.08
CA VAL A 126 -9.02 -2.27 2.72
C VAL A 126 -9.18 -2.05 4.23
N ASP A 127 -8.37 -2.77 5.00
CA ASP A 127 -8.51 -2.79 6.46
C ASP A 127 -8.21 -1.45 7.13
N GLU A 128 -7.19 -0.73 6.68
CA GLU A 128 -6.74 0.49 7.34
C GLU A 128 -7.53 1.71 6.85
N PRO A 129 -8.23 2.44 7.77
CA PRO A 129 -9.03 3.61 7.37
C PRO A 129 -8.23 4.70 6.66
N GLY A 130 -6.97 4.90 7.05
CA GLY A 130 -6.12 5.89 6.38
C GLY A 130 -5.84 5.52 4.92
N MET A 131 -5.64 4.24 4.64
CA MET A 131 -5.46 3.77 3.27
C MET A 131 -6.77 3.89 2.48
N SER A 132 -7.89 3.56 3.10
CA SER A 132 -9.21 3.74 2.49
C SER A 132 -9.41 5.18 2.03
N ALA A 133 -9.07 6.14 2.88
CA ALA A 133 -9.20 7.56 2.55
C ALA A 133 -8.31 7.95 1.35
N ILE A 134 -7.10 7.44 1.28
CA ILE A 134 -6.19 7.69 0.15
C ILE A 134 -6.75 7.13 -1.14
N ILE A 135 -7.26 5.89 -1.10
CA ILE A 135 -7.86 5.26 -2.28
C ILE A 135 -9.08 6.03 -2.75
N ARG A 136 -9.95 6.50 -1.83
CA ARG A 136 -11.12 7.31 -2.18
C ARG A 136 -10.72 8.62 -2.84
N GLU A 137 -9.68 9.27 -2.33
CA GLU A 137 -9.19 10.52 -2.91
C GLU A 137 -8.65 10.28 -4.33
N LEU A 138 -7.93 9.18 -4.52
CA LEU A 138 -7.44 8.80 -5.85
C LEU A 138 -8.61 8.54 -6.81
N ALA A 139 -9.65 7.83 -6.35
CA ALA A 139 -10.84 7.58 -7.17
C ALA A 139 -11.50 8.88 -7.63
N LYS A 140 -11.59 9.88 -6.74
CA LYS A 140 -12.15 11.20 -7.08
C LYS A 140 -11.33 11.89 -8.17
N ARG A 141 -10.01 11.86 -8.05
CA ARG A 141 -9.12 12.48 -9.03
C ARG A 141 -9.28 11.86 -10.42
N LEU A 142 -9.44 10.55 -10.47
CA LEU A 142 -9.57 9.81 -11.72
C LEU A 142 -10.93 10.04 -12.39
N LYS A 143 -11.96 10.42 -11.63
CA LYS A 143 -13.28 10.74 -12.17
C LYS A 143 -13.43 12.20 -12.59
N SER A 144 -12.56 13.07 -12.11
CA SER A 144 -12.64 14.48 -12.44
C SER A 144 -12.25 14.70 -13.89
N PRO A 145 -13.09 15.37 -14.69
CA PRO A 145 -12.69 15.76 -16.04
C PRO A 145 -11.53 16.73 -15.94
N SER A 146 -10.51 16.50 -16.70
CA SER A 146 -9.35 17.38 -16.78
C SER A 146 -9.67 18.65 -17.59
#